data_85b4e9e7e50e29f8ba3b14ec75a626d4
#
_entry.id   85b4e9e7e50e29f8ba3b14ec75a626d4
#
_cell.length_a   1.000
_cell.length_b   1.000
_cell.length_c   1.000
_cell.angle_alpha   90.00
_cell.angle_beta   90.00
_cell.angle_gamma   90.00
#
_symmetry.space_group_name_H-M   'P 1'
#
loop_
_entity.id
_entity.type
_entity.pdbx_description
1 polymer ?
#
loop_
_entity_poly.entity_id
_entity_poly.type
_entity_poly.pdbx_seq_one_letter_code
_entity_poly.pdbx_strand_id
1 'polypeptide(L)'
;MDASVPATSDAQVTLHPVDQSNWRAIANLKVFETQREFVAEPCSYLALCCYGQDWQPLAICLGDQVIGFMMWSTDPADGSCWLGGILIDRGMQRQGYGRQAVLAAIAMLRGRHGYRDFALSYQPANLAARSLYHQLGFVETGEREGAEVVARLSLAE
;
A
#
# COMPACT_ATOMS: atom_id res chain seq x y z
N MET A 1 -14.24 -41.56 9.53
CA MET A 1 -13.06 -40.71 9.76
C MET A 1 -13.26 -39.48 8.90
N ASP A 2 -13.76 -38.48 9.53
CA ASP A 2 -14.03 -37.21 8.90
C ASP A 2 -12.74 -36.39 8.90
N ALA A 3 -12.04 -36.37 7.82
CA ALA A 3 -10.90 -35.50 7.64
C ALA A 3 -11.47 -34.12 7.31
N SER A 4 -11.87 -33.38 8.33
CA SER A 4 -12.15 -31.95 8.22
C SER A 4 -10.89 -31.28 7.71
N VAL A 5 -10.85 -30.99 6.41
CA VAL A 5 -9.92 -30.01 5.87
C VAL A 5 -10.17 -28.73 6.65
N PRO A 6 -9.21 -28.19 7.38
CA PRO A 6 -9.43 -26.90 8.02
C PRO A 6 -9.77 -25.93 6.91
N ALA A 7 -10.94 -25.31 7.04
CA ALA A 7 -11.27 -24.18 6.20
C ALA A 7 -10.08 -23.26 6.24
N THR A 8 -9.48 -22.96 5.08
CA THR A 8 -8.53 -21.87 4.96
C THR A 8 -9.25 -20.68 5.53
N SER A 9 -8.88 -20.27 6.75
CA SER A 9 -9.38 -19.01 7.28
C SER A 9 -9.04 -17.97 6.24
N ASP A 10 -10.04 -17.27 5.71
CA ASP A 10 -9.86 -16.09 4.89
C ASP A 10 -9.18 -15.05 5.79
N ALA A 11 -7.86 -15.19 5.96
CA ALA A 11 -7.07 -14.28 6.73
C ALA A 11 -7.11 -12.94 6.02
N GLN A 12 -7.83 -11.98 6.61
CA GLN A 12 -7.98 -10.65 6.06
C GLN A 12 -6.85 -9.76 6.53
N VAL A 13 -6.34 -8.99 5.60
CA VAL A 13 -5.41 -7.92 5.88
C VAL A 13 -6.11 -6.82 6.68
N THR A 14 -5.43 -6.33 7.71
CA THR A 14 -5.81 -5.16 8.48
C THR A 14 -4.73 -4.10 8.41
N LEU A 15 -5.11 -2.84 8.59
CA LEU A 15 -4.21 -1.69 8.57
C LEU A 15 -4.17 -1.07 9.96
N HIS A 16 -2.97 -0.77 10.43
CA HIS A 16 -2.74 -0.18 11.74
C HIS A 16 -1.79 1.00 11.63
N PRO A 17 -1.97 2.06 12.43
CA PRO A 17 -0.97 3.11 12.52
C PRO A 17 0.38 2.54 12.95
N VAL A 18 1.45 3.13 12.46
CA VAL A 18 2.80 2.77 12.89
C VAL A 18 3.06 3.41 14.25
N ASP A 19 3.58 2.62 15.18
CA ASP A 19 3.87 3.04 16.53
C ASP A 19 5.11 2.34 17.10
N GLN A 20 5.35 2.50 18.39
CA GLN A 20 6.50 1.88 19.07
C GLN A 20 6.46 0.35 19.06
N SER A 21 5.29 -0.24 18.92
CA SER A 21 5.14 -1.70 18.95
C SER A 21 5.43 -2.39 17.61
N ASN A 22 5.31 -1.69 16.48
CA ASN A 22 5.37 -2.30 15.15
C ASN A 22 6.44 -1.73 14.20
N TRP A 23 7.07 -0.60 14.51
CA TRP A 23 8.00 0.04 13.58
C TRP A 23 9.21 -0.83 13.23
N ARG A 24 9.70 -1.64 14.17
CA ARG A 24 10.85 -2.55 13.92
C ARG A 24 10.50 -3.66 12.95
N ALA A 25 9.30 -4.20 13.07
CA ALA A 25 8.82 -5.19 12.11
C ALA A 25 8.74 -4.59 10.69
N ILE A 26 8.31 -3.33 10.57
CA ILE A 26 8.32 -2.62 9.28
C ILE A 26 9.74 -2.42 8.78
N ALA A 27 10.64 -1.96 9.63
CA ALA A 27 12.05 -1.73 9.27
C ALA A 27 12.74 -3.02 8.76
N ASN A 28 12.28 -4.18 9.20
CA ASN A 28 12.82 -5.48 8.83
C ASN A 28 12.15 -6.13 7.62
N LEU A 29 11.13 -5.50 7.03
CA LEU A 29 10.50 -6.00 5.80
C LEU A 29 11.53 -6.06 4.67
N LYS A 30 11.44 -7.12 3.86
CA LYS A 30 12.34 -7.34 2.72
C LYS A 30 11.52 -7.61 1.46
N VAL A 31 11.85 -6.91 0.40
CA VAL A 31 11.37 -7.23 -0.95
C VAL A 31 12.41 -8.08 -1.69
N PHE A 32 12.03 -8.66 -2.81
CA PHE A 32 12.99 -9.35 -3.68
C PHE A 32 14.00 -8.35 -4.26
N GLU A 33 15.21 -8.81 -4.52
CA GLU A 33 16.31 -8.01 -5.07
C GLU A 33 15.88 -7.26 -6.33
N THR A 34 15.12 -7.92 -7.21
CA THR A 34 14.59 -7.35 -8.46
C THR A 34 13.57 -6.24 -8.23
N GLN A 35 13.05 -6.08 -7.02
CA GLN A 35 12.06 -5.06 -6.67
C GLN A 35 12.67 -3.83 -5.99
N ARG A 36 13.95 -3.89 -5.61
CA ARG A 36 14.62 -2.82 -4.85
C ARG A 36 14.72 -1.51 -5.61
N GLU A 37 14.71 -1.55 -6.93
CA GLU A 37 14.69 -0.35 -7.76
C GLU A 37 13.32 0.33 -7.81
N PHE A 38 12.25 -0.35 -7.42
CA PHE A 38 10.87 0.15 -7.49
C PHE A 38 10.37 0.74 -6.17
N VAL A 39 10.97 0.37 -5.05
CA VAL A 39 10.59 0.84 -3.72
C VAL A 39 11.84 1.23 -2.93
N ALA A 40 11.70 2.23 -2.08
CA ALA A 40 12.76 2.59 -1.14
C ALA A 40 12.85 1.57 0.01
N GLU A 41 13.92 1.63 0.76
CA GLU A 41 14.05 0.86 1.99
C GLU A 41 12.95 1.29 2.98
N PRO A 42 12.33 0.37 3.74
CA PRO A 42 11.27 0.72 4.69
C PRO A 42 11.68 1.81 5.68
N CYS A 43 12.91 1.81 6.16
CA CYS A 43 13.40 2.86 7.06
C CYS A 43 13.37 4.24 6.41
N SER A 44 13.62 4.35 5.11
CA SER A 44 13.52 5.62 4.37
C SER A 44 12.10 6.14 4.33
N TYR A 45 11.12 5.26 4.14
CA TYR A 45 9.70 5.65 4.20
C TYR A 45 9.29 6.09 5.60
N LEU A 46 9.74 5.39 6.65
CA LEU A 46 9.46 5.79 8.03
C LEU A 46 10.05 7.17 8.34
N ALA A 47 11.28 7.43 7.89
CA ALA A 47 11.92 8.72 8.05
C ALA A 47 11.15 9.82 7.28
N LEU A 48 10.68 9.54 6.08
CA LEU A 48 9.86 10.45 5.28
C LEU A 48 8.57 10.82 6.02
N CYS A 49 7.92 9.86 6.65
CA CYS A 49 6.70 10.10 7.45
C CYS A 49 6.98 10.94 8.70
N CYS A 50 8.17 10.82 9.30
CA CYS A 50 8.54 11.59 10.51
C CYS A 50 9.06 13.00 10.19
N TYR A 51 9.85 13.16 9.13
CA TYR A 51 10.63 14.36 8.86
C TYR A 51 10.36 14.98 7.49
N GLY A 52 9.61 14.33 6.65
CA GLY A 52 9.22 14.84 5.34
C GLY A 52 7.89 15.59 5.39
N GLN A 53 7.14 15.53 4.31
CA GLN A 53 5.82 16.14 4.22
C GLN A 53 4.76 15.11 4.65
N ASP A 54 3.76 15.55 5.30
CA ASP A 54 2.48 14.98 5.79
C ASP A 54 2.08 13.54 5.40
N TRP A 55 3.04 12.64 5.23
CA TRP A 55 2.75 11.23 4.98
C TRP A 55 2.38 10.50 6.26
N GLN A 56 1.29 9.75 6.23
CA GLN A 56 0.79 8.95 7.35
C GLN A 56 1.14 7.48 7.12
N PRO A 57 1.99 6.89 7.97
CA PRO A 57 2.42 5.50 7.79
C PRO A 57 1.39 4.51 8.31
N LEU A 58 1.22 3.40 7.59
CA LEU A 58 0.36 2.30 7.98
C LEU A 58 1.13 0.97 7.92
N ALA A 59 0.98 0.17 8.96
CA ALA A 59 1.40 -1.21 8.94
C ALA A 59 0.32 -2.08 8.29
N ILE A 60 0.71 -2.92 7.35
CA ILE A 60 -0.16 -3.93 6.77
C ILE A 60 0.04 -5.20 7.57
N CYS A 61 -1.02 -5.70 8.19
CA CYS A 61 -0.95 -6.83 9.12
C CYS A 61 -1.85 -7.98 8.68
N LEU A 62 -1.42 -9.18 9.01
CA LEU A 62 -2.19 -10.40 8.92
C LEU A 62 -2.24 -11.00 10.32
N GLY A 63 -3.37 -10.88 11.01
CA GLY A 63 -3.41 -11.13 12.45
C GLY A 63 -2.45 -10.19 13.17
N ASP A 64 -1.58 -10.74 14.01
CA ASP A 64 -0.57 -9.98 14.77
C ASP A 64 0.74 -9.78 14.00
N GLN A 65 0.84 -10.34 12.80
CA GLN A 65 2.06 -10.27 11.99
C GLN A 65 2.05 -9.08 11.05
N VAL A 66 3.07 -8.23 11.10
CA VAL A 66 3.32 -7.20 10.10
C VAL A 66 3.85 -7.88 8.83
N ILE A 67 3.14 -7.72 7.72
CA ILE A 67 3.50 -8.30 6.43
C ILE A 67 3.85 -7.28 5.37
N GLY A 68 3.61 -6.00 5.65
CA GLY A 68 3.85 -4.95 4.68
C GLY A 68 3.72 -3.55 5.26
N PHE A 69 3.87 -2.59 4.39
CA PHE A 69 3.82 -1.16 4.70
C PHE A 69 3.11 -0.40 3.59
N MET A 70 2.47 0.69 3.94
CA MET A 70 2.01 1.72 3.01
C MET A 70 1.93 3.05 3.75
N MET A 71 1.77 4.13 3.00
CA MET A 71 1.56 5.45 3.54
C MET A 71 0.57 6.22 2.68
N TRP A 72 -0.05 7.25 3.24
CA TRP A 72 -0.98 8.11 2.51
C TRP A 72 -0.79 9.57 2.88
N SER A 73 -1.22 10.43 1.99
CA SER A 73 -1.15 11.88 2.16
C SER A 73 -2.27 12.55 1.36
N THR A 74 -2.61 13.77 1.73
CA THR A 74 -3.55 14.61 0.95
C THR A 74 -2.75 15.57 0.09
N ASP A 75 -3.07 15.65 -1.20
CA ASP A 75 -2.55 16.71 -2.05
C ASP A 75 -3.36 17.99 -1.79
N PRO A 76 -2.76 19.05 -1.25
CA PRO A 76 -3.48 20.28 -0.97
C PRO A 76 -3.94 21.02 -2.23
N ALA A 77 -3.37 20.72 -3.39
CA ALA A 77 -3.72 21.38 -4.64
C ALA A 77 -5.09 20.96 -5.16
N ASP A 78 -5.47 19.69 -5.00
CA ASP A 78 -6.72 19.15 -5.53
C ASP A 78 -7.56 18.35 -4.52
N GLY A 79 -7.05 18.16 -3.31
CA GLY A 79 -7.71 17.39 -2.26
C GLY A 79 -7.71 15.89 -2.45
N SER A 80 -7.00 15.37 -3.44
CA SER A 80 -6.88 13.93 -3.66
C SER A 80 -6.06 13.25 -2.57
N CYS A 81 -6.36 11.97 -2.32
CA CYS A 81 -5.60 11.14 -1.40
C CYS A 81 -4.55 10.35 -2.19
N TRP A 82 -3.29 10.56 -1.86
CA TRP A 82 -2.19 9.83 -2.45
C TRP A 82 -1.81 8.63 -1.60
N LEU A 83 -1.65 7.48 -2.24
CA LEU A 83 -1.13 6.26 -1.64
C LEU A 83 0.30 6.07 -2.11
N GLY A 84 1.20 5.71 -1.22
CA GLY A 84 2.60 5.53 -1.56
C GLY A 84 3.31 4.51 -0.70
N GLY A 85 4.55 4.18 -1.06
CA GLY A 85 5.41 3.29 -0.31
C GLY A 85 4.85 1.88 -0.11
N ILE A 86 3.95 1.43 -0.98
CA ILE A 86 3.24 0.16 -0.83
C ILE A 86 4.21 -0.99 -1.09
N LEU A 87 4.44 -1.80 -0.07
CA LEU A 87 5.27 -3.00 -0.20
C LEU A 87 4.74 -4.13 0.69
N ILE A 88 4.94 -5.34 0.22
CA ILE A 88 4.65 -6.58 0.94
C ILE A 88 5.94 -7.36 1.10
N ASP A 89 6.19 -7.89 2.29
CA ASP A 89 7.36 -8.71 2.57
C ASP A 89 7.46 -9.87 1.55
N ARG A 90 8.68 -10.15 1.09
CA ARG A 90 8.90 -11.16 0.04
C ARG A 90 8.29 -12.52 0.36
N GLY A 91 8.28 -12.92 1.63
CA GLY A 91 7.70 -14.18 2.08
C GLY A 91 6.17 -14.22 2.01
N MET A 92 5.53 -13.08 1.81
CA MET A 92 4.06 -12.94 1.83
C MET A 92 3.50 -12.45 0.50
N GLN A 93 4.31 -12.33 -0.53
CA GLN A 93 3.88 -11.88 -1.86
C GLN A 93 3.15 -12.99 -2.63
N ARG A 94 2.43 -12.59 -3.69
CA ARG A 94 1.68 -13.46 -4.61
C ARG A 94 0.54 -14.24 -3.95
N GLN A 95 -0.02 -13.70 -2.87
CA GLN A 95 -1.16 -14.26 -2.15
C GLN A 95 -2.36 -13.31 -2.12
N GLY A 96 -2.29 -12.21 -2.86
CA GLY A 96 -3.37 -11.22 -2.94
C GLY A 96 -3.38 -10.20 -1.80
N TYR A 97 -2.38 -10.17 -0.92
CA TYR A 97 -2.36 -9.25 0.23
C TYR A 97 -2.14 -7.80 -0.16
N GLY A 98 -1.35 -7.52 -1.18
CA GLY A 98 -1.20 -6.16 -1.71
C GLY A 98 -2.52 -5.58 -2.21
N ARG A 99 -3.29 -6.36 -2.93
CA ARG A 99 -4.63 -5.99 -3.38
C ARG A 99 -5.56 -5.72 -2.20
N GLN A 100 -5.60 -6.62 -1.23
CA GLN A 100 -6.42 -6.45 -0.02
C GLN A 100 -6.03 -5.19 0.74
N ALA A 101 -4.73 -4.90 0.86
CA ALA A 101 -4.24 -3.72 1.57
C ALA A 101 -4.70 -2.42 0.89
N VAL A 102 -4.60 -2.32 -0.42
CA VAL A 102 -5.05 -1.14 -1.17
C VAL A 102 -6.56 -0.96 -1.03
N LEU A 103 -7.34 -2.02 -1.18
CA LEU A 103 -8.79 -1.97 -1.00
C LEU A 103 -9.17 -1.56 0.43
N ALA A 104 -8.49 -2.10 1.44
CA ALA A 104 -8.71 -1.74 2.84
C ALA A 104 -8.38 -0.27 3.10
N ALA A 105 -7.29 0.24 2.51
CA ALA A 105 -6.91 1.65 2.63
C ALA A 105 -7.96 2.58 2.00
N ILE A 106 -8.40 2.27 0.80
CA ILE A 106 -9.44 3.05 0.11
C ILE A 106 -10.73 3.07 0.95
N ALA A 107 -11.18 1.93 1.44
CA ALA A 107 -12.38 1.84 2.27
C ALA A 107 -12.25 2.65 3.57
N MET A 108 -11.12 2.54 4.25
CA MET A 108 -10.84 3.27 5.48
C MET A 108 -10.80 4.79 5.25
N LEU A 109 -10.07 5.23 4.24
CA LEU A 109 -9.87 6.63 3.93
C LEU A 109 -11.16 7.29 3.42
N ARG A 110 -11.93 6.56 2.63
CA ARG A 110 -13.28 7.00 2.23
C ARG A 110 -14.20 7.14 3.43
N GLY A 111 -14.24 6.12 4.28
CA GLY A 111 -15.13 6.08 5.44
C GLY A 111 -14.80 7.10 6.52
N ARG A 112 -13.52 7.28 6.84
CA ARG A 112 -13.07 8.17 7.93
C ARG A 112 -12.89 9.61 7.51
N HIS A 113 -12.47 9.85 6.27
CA HIS A 113 -12.07 11.17 5.79
C HIS A 113 -12.89 11.67 4.59
N GLY A 114 -13.74 10.82 4.03
CA GLY A 114 -14.60 11.20 2.90
C GLY A 114 -13.88 11.33 1.56
N TYR A 115 -12.67 10.80 1.43
CA TYR A 115 -11.95 10.83 0.15
C TYR A 115 -12.71 10.06 -0.93
N ARG A 116 -12.70 10.62 -2.14
CA ARG A 116 -13.28 9.99 -3.34
C ARG A 116 -12.28 9.85 -4.46
N ASP A 117 -11.27 10.70 -4.48
CA ASP A 117 -10.23 10.73 -5.50
C ASP A 117 -8.91 10.25 -4.89
N PHE A 118 -8.40 9.18 -5.47
CA PHE A 118 -7.14 8.55 -5.06
C PHE A 118 -6.13 8.61 -6.18
N ALA A 119 -4.87 8.78 -5.83
CA ALA A 119 -3.77 8.77 -6.78
C ALA A 119 -2.60 7.95 -6.21
N LEU A 120 -1.81 7.43 -7.11
CA LEU A 120 -0.54 6.78 -6.80
C LEU A 120 0.38 6.88 -8.01
N SER A 121 1.64 6.58 -7.79
CA SER A 121 2.62 6.55 -8.87
C SER A 121 3.50 5.31 -8.78
N TYR A 122 4.04 4.89 -9.91
CA TYR A 122 4.92 3.73 -10.00
C TYR A 122 5.83 3.85 -11.22
N GLN A 123 6.97 3.18 -11.15
CA GLN A 123 7.89 3.06 -12.28
C GLN A 123 7.19 2.32 -13.43
N PRO A 124 7.27 2.80 -14.68
CA PRO A 124 6.63 2.12 -15.83
C PRO A 124 7.09 0.66 -15.99
N ALA A 125 8.32 0.36 -15.60
CA ALA A 125 8.89 -0.99 -15.67
C ALA A 125 8.34 -1.92 -14.57
N ASN A 126 7.66 -1.40 -13.55
CA ASN A 126 7.05 -2.20 -12.50
C ASN A 126 5.70 -2.76 -12.97
N LEU A 127 5.76 -3.80 -13.80
CA LEU A 127 4.58 -4.38 -14.45
C LEU A 127 3.62 -5.02 -13.45
N ALA A 128 4.13 -5.56 -12.34
CA ALA A 128 3.29 -6.16 -11.30
C ALA A 128 2.42 -5.09 -10.61
N ALA A 129 3.00 -3.94 -10.27
CA ALA A 129 2.28 -2.80 -9.69
C ALA A 129 1.26 -2.25 -10.69
N ARG A 130 1.68 -2.04 -11.93
CA ARG A 130 0.81 -1.53 -13.00
C ARG A 130 -0.44 -2.42 -13.17
N SER A 131 -0.23 -3.73 -13.27
CA SER A 131 -1.32 -4.70 -13.41
C SER A 131 -2.26 -4.67 -12.21
N LEU A 132 -1.71 -4.67 -11.00
CA LEU A 132 -2.48 -4.62 -9.77
C LEU A 132 -3.38 -3.38 -9.71
N TYR A 133 -2.82 -2.21 -9.92
CA TYR A 133 -3.57 -0.95 -9.81
C TYR A 133 -4.59 -0.81 -10.94
N HIS A 134 -4.25 -1.23 -12.15
CA HIS A 134 -5.21 -1.27 -13.26
C HIS A 134 -6.42 -2.16 -12.93
N GLN A 135 -6.19 -3.34 -12.38
CA GLN A 135 -7.28 -4.24 -11.95
C GLN A 135 -8.16 -3.64 -10.86
N LEU A 136 -7.63 -2.75 -10.04
CA LEU A 136 -8.37 -2.04 -9.01
C LEU A 136 -9.13 -0.81 -9.53
N GLY A 137 -8.98 -0.49 -10.81
CA GLY A 137 -9.67 0.62 -11.45
C GLY A 137 -8.87 1.91 -11.57
N PHE A 138 -7.60 1.92 -11.16
CA PHE A 138 -6.72 3.06 -11.41
C PHE A 138 -6.39 3.20 -12.88
N VAL A 139 -6.44 4.43 -13.39
CA VAL A 139 -6.18 4.76 -14.79
C VAL A 139 -5.01 5.72 -14.88
N GLU A 140 -4.02 5.40 -15.70
CA GLU A 140 -2.91 6.31 -16.00
C GLU A 140 -3.43 7.58 -16.67
N THR A 141 -3.02 8.74 -16.16
CA THR A 141 -3.54 10.05 -16.59
C THR A 141 -2.60 10.79 -17.54
N GLY A 142 -1.38 10.31 -17.72
CA GLY A 142 -0.33 11.05 -18.41
C GLY A 142 0.49 11.97 -17.50
N GLU A 143 0.02 12.19 -16.26
CA GLU A 143 0.81 12.90 -15.26
C GLU A 143 2.04 12.09 -14.85
N ARG A 144 3.07 12.78 -14.40
CA ARG A 144 4.30 12.16 -13.92
C ARG A 144 4.74 12.74 -12.58
N GLU A 145 5.29 11.86 -11.74
CA GLU A 145 6.06 12.20 -10.55
C GLU A 145 7.51 11.76 -10.77
N GLY A 146 8.36 12.68 -11.22
CA GLY A 146 9.71 12.32 -11.63
C GLY A 146 9.69 11.32 -12.78
N ALA A 147 10.31 10.16 -12.58
CA ALA A 147 10.33 9.06 -13.55
C ALA A 147 9.10 8.15 -13.46
N GLU A 148 8.23 8.36 -12.47
CA GLU A 148 7.06 7.53 -12.26
C GLU A 148 5.84 8.03 -13.01
N VAL A 149 5.01 7.12 -13.47
CA VAL A 149 3.70 7.44 -14.05
C VAL A 149 2.64 7.51 -12.94
N VAL A 150 1.71 8.45 -13.08
CA VAL A 150 0.61 8.64 -12.14
C VAL A 150 -0.64 7.92 -12.63
N ALA A 151 -1.32 7.22 -11.73
CA ALA A 151 -2.63 6.63 -11.99
C ALA A 151 -3.63 7.11 -10.94
N ARG A 152 -4.87 7.31 -11.36
CA ARG A 152 -5.93 7.84 -10.51
C ARG A 152 -7.18 6.99 -10.52
N LEU A 153 -7.87 7.00 -9.37
CA LEU A 153 -9.15 6.35 -9.17
C LEU A 153 -10.13 7.36 -8.59
N SER A 154 -11.27 7.53 -9.24
CA SER A 154 -12.39 8.33 -8.71
C SER A 154 -13.54 7.41 -8.36
N LEU A 155 -14.02 7.52 -7.13
CA LEU A 155 -15.15 6.73 -6.65
C LEU A 155 -16.47 7.50 -6.88
N ALA A 156 -17.48 6.79 -7.33
CA ALA A 156 -18.82 7.33 -7.45
C ALA A 156 -19.43 7.71 -6.09
N GLU A 157 -20.38 8.63 -6.10
CA GLU A 157 -21.15 9.02 -4.91
C GLU A 157 -21.95 7.85 -4.31
#